data_b0889808e1bfc1a8091358aed436dab3
#
_entry.id   b0889808e1bfc1a8091358aed436dab3
#
_cell.length_a   1.000
_cell.length_b   1.000
_cell.length_c   1.000
_cell.angle_alpha   90.00
_cell.angle_beta   90.00
_cell.angle_gamma   90.00
#
_symmetry.space_group_name_H-M   'P 1'
#
loop_
_entity.id
_entity.type
_entity.pdbx_description
1 polymer ?
#
loop_
_entity_poly.entity_id
_entity_poly.type
_entity_poly.pdbx_seq_one_letter_code
_entity_poly.pdbx_strand_id
1 'polypeptide(L)'
;MADNSYTDIMEKNHMEIPWHDYARQDGNILIDKAGLIEKASVIGRVGLIMLSCGTGAWRVRTSMNRLSKVLGVTCTVDVGLMSIEFNCFDGTDCISQSLSIANTGVNTSKLYRMEQFVDNFPKEEAHLTGEEIHRRLDEIEHIHAIYSPARLGLAAAIACCAFTFLLGGGPIEMILAFVAAGIGNLIRTKLIKHHFTLFLNIAVSISASCFIYAAFLKIAEMAFNVPSIHEAGYICSMLFIIPGFPFITSGIDLAKLDLRSGLERLAYAIIIVMVATMFAWIMALLLRLQPMDFEDLNLTPVLHLILRLIMSFFGVFGFSIMFNSPAPMAATAALIGSIANSLRLELVDLTGMPAPPAAFAGALTAGLLASFIKQNNGYPRISLTVPSIVIMVPGLYLYRAIYNFGIMALSDAVSWFASAIMIIIALPLGLIFARILTDKTFRYCT
;
A
#
# COMPACT_ATOMS: atom_id res chain seq x y z
N MET A 1 -17.39 -24.53 -11.91
CA MET A 1 -18.45 -24.57 -10.87
C MET A 1 -18.23 -23.56 -9.72
N ALA A 2 -17.00 -23.17 -9.37
CA ALA A 2 -16.76 -22.15 -8.33
C ALA A 2 -17.02 -20.70 -8.82
N ASP A 3 -16.95 -20.43 -10.11
CA ASP A 3 -17.11 -19.10 -10.69
C ASP A 3 -18.57 -18.58 -10.63
N ASN A 4 -19.54 -19.45 -10.88
CA ASN A 4 -20.97 -19.03 -10.87
C ASN A 4 -21.49 -18.67 -9.47
N SER A 5 -21.01 -19.35 -8.41
CA SER A 5 -21.50 -19.07 -7.05
C SER A 5 -20.98 -17.73 -6.51
N TYR A 6 -19.78 -17.31 -6.95
CA TYR A 6 -19.24 -16.01 -6.55
C TYR A 6 -19.89 -14.85 -7.30
N THR A 7 -20.14 -15.01 -8.59
CA THR A 7 -20.88 -14.02 -9.40
C THR A 7 -22.27 -13.78 -8.78
N ASP A 8 -22.99 -14.87 -8.42
CA ASP A 8 -24.29 -14.78 -7.74
C ASP A 8 -24.22 -14.06 -6.37
N ILE A 9 -23.13 -14.24 -5.61
CA ILE A 9 -22.94 -13.56 -4.32
C ILE A 9 -22.60 -12.08 -4.52
N MET A 10 -21.76 -11.76 -5.52
CA MET A 10 -21.41 -10.38 -5.86
C MET A 10 -22.64 -9.62 -6.37
N GLU A 11 -23.43 -10.19 -7.25
CA GLU A 11 -24.67 -9.59 -7.75
C GLU A 11 -25.68 -9.28 -6.62
N LYS A 12 -25.68 -10.07 -5.55
CA LYS A 12 -26.52 -9.81 -4.37
C LYS A 12 -26.04 -8.65 -3.50
N ASN A 13 -24.73 -8.45 -3.40
CA ASN A 13 -24.15 -7.51 -2.45
C ASN A 13 -23.61 -6.23 -3.12
N HIS A 14 -23.11 -6.34 -4.36
CA HIS A 14 -22.51 -5.24 -5.11
C HIS A 14 -22.90 -5.37 -6.58
N MET A 15 -23.98 -4.69 -6.97
CA MET A 15 -24.40 -4.64 -8.38
C MET A 15 -23.41 -3.78 -9.19
N GLU A 16 -23.17 -4.19 -10.43
CA GLU A 16 -22.41 -3.38 -11.36
C GLU A 16 -23.17 -2.11 -11.72
N ILE A 17 -22.45 -0.99 -11.82
CA ILE A 17 -23.03 0.28 -12.22
C ILE A 17 -23.09 0.29 -13.76
N PRO A 18 -24.28 0.47 -14.37
CA PRO A 18 -24.45 0.45 -15.81
C PRO A 18 -23.97 1.78 -16.44
N TRP A 19 -22.67 2.03 -16.44
CA TRP A 19 -22.09 3.31 -16.87
C TRP A 19 -22.50 3.72 -18.28
N HIS A 20 -22.57 2.77 -19.21
CA HIS A 20 -22.95 3.02 -20.59
C HIS A 20 -24.40 3.44 -20.77
N ASP A 21 -25.29 3.07 -19.83
CA ASP A 21 -26.70 3.48 -19.91
C ASP A 21 -26.88 4.99 -19.66
N TYR A 22 -25.98 5.60 -18.91
CA TYR A 22 -25.98 7.06 -18.72
C TYR A 22 -25.61 7.82 -20.02
N ALA A 23 -24.71 7.26 -20.83
CA ALA A 23 -24.26 7.89 -22.06
C ALA A 23 -25.25 7.72 -23.22
N ARG A 24 -26.11 6.70 -23.21
CA ARG A 24 -27.09 6.44 -24.29
C ARG A 24 -28.22 7.46 -24.35
N GLN A 25 -28.44 8.23 -23.30
CA GLN A 25 -29.53 9.19 -23.23
C GLN A 25 -29.32 10.41 -24.10
N ASP A 26 -28.08 10.85 -24.26
CA ASP A 26 -27.73 12.07 -25.00
C ASP A 26 -27.17 11.80 -26.42
N GLY A 27 -27.04 10.55 -26.84
CA GLY A 27 -26.65 10.15 -28.21
C GLY A 27 -25.20 10.51 -28.58
N ASN A 28 -25.00 11.18 -29.73
CA ASN A 28 -23.68 11.57 -30.24
C ASN A 28 -23.24 12.98 -29.78
N ILE A 29 -23.73 13.45 -28.63
CA ILE A 29 -23.35 14.76 -28.11
C ILE A 29 -21.99 14.67 -27.46
N LEU A 30 -21.13 15.67 -27.69
CA LEU A 30 -19.83 15.76 -27.01
C LEU A 30 -20.04 15.99 -25.52
N ILE A 31 -19.17 15.39 -24.67
CA ILE A 31 -19.33 15.40 -23.21
C ILE A 31 -19.35 16.81 -22.61
N ASP A 32 -18.69 17.80 -23.21
CA ASP A 32 -18.70 19.18 -22.75
C ASP A 32 -20.09 19.82 -22.87
N LYS A 33 -20.92 19.36 -23.81
CA LYS A 33 -22.28 19.80 -24.09
C LYS A 33 -23.37 18.86 -23.62
N ALA A 34 -22.98 17.69 -23.08
CA ALA A 34 -23.90 16.69 -22.58
C ALA A 34 -24.63 17.15 -21.31
N GLY A 35 -25.71 16.45 -20.97
CA GLY A 35 -26.48 16.71 -19.76
C GLY A 35 -25.71 16.45 -18.44
N LEU A 36 -26.22 17.01 -17.36
CA LEU A 36 -25.57 16.91 -16.03
C LEU A 36 -25.39 15.45 -15.58
N ILE A 37 -26.35 14.56 -15.90
CA ILE A 37 -26.30 13.15 -15.52
C ILE A 37 -25.08 12.46 -16.15
N GLU A 38 -24.87 12.67 -17.46
CA GLU A 38 -23.78 12.06 -18.18
C GLU A 38 -22.42 12.60 -17.72
N LYS A 39 -22.29 13.93 -17.52
CA LYS A 39 -21.08 14.53 -16.92
C LYS A 39 -20.77 13.99 -15.54
N ALA A 40 -21.80 13.86 -14.68
CA ALA A 40 -21.66 13.30 -13.33
C ALA A 40 -21.23 11.83 -13.37
N SER A 41 -21.71 11.02 -14.31
CA SER A 41 -21.32 9.61 -14.46
C SER A 41 -19.83 9.46 -14.76
N VAL A 42 -19.27 10.29 -15.66
CA VAL A 42 -17.85 10.30 -15.99
C VAL A 42 -17.01 10.73 -14.78
N ILE A 43 -17.40 11.81 -14.08
CA ILE A 43 -16.69 12.32 -12.90
C ILE A 43 -16.70 11.27 -11.80
N GLY A 44 -17.86 10.68 -11.50
CA GLY A 44 -18.02 9.66 -10.47
C GLY A 44 -17.21 8.39 -10.77
N ARG A 45 -17.23 7.91 -12.00
CA ARG A 45 -16.48 6.72 -12.41
C ARG A 45 -14.97 6.92 -12.29
N VAL A 46 -14.45 8.06 -12.72
CA VAL A 46 -13.03 8.41 -12.53
C VAL A 46 -12.66 8.41 -11.04
N GLY A 47 -13.49 9.02 -10.19
CA GLY A 47 -13.29 8.98 -8.74
C GLY A 47 -13.25 7.55 -8.19
N LEU A 48 -14.18 6.70 -8.62
CA LEU A 48 -14.31 5.32 -8.16
C LEU A 48 -13.11 4.46 -8.58
N ILE A 49 -12.67 4.56 -9.84
CA ILE A 49 -11.48 3.83 -10.31
C ILE A 49 -10.23 4.29 -9.55
N MET A 50 -10.06 5.58 -9.32
CA MET A 50 -8.94 6.09 -8.51
C MET A 50 -8.98 5.57 -7.07
N LEU A 51 -10.16 5.57 -6.43
CA LEU A 51 -10.34 5.04 -5.09
C LEU A 51 -9.96 3.56 -5.02
N SER A 52 -10.36 2.75 -5.99
CA SER A 52 -10.05 1.32 -6.08
C SER A 52 -8.55 1.04 -6.20
N CYS A 53 -7.74 2.02 -6.65
CA CYS A 53 -6.28 1.92 -6.71
C CYS A 53 -5.59 2.16 -5.36
N GLY A 54 -6.34 2.48 -4.29
CA GLY A 54 -5.81 2.69 -2.94
C GLY A 54 -5.21 4.08 -2.71
N THR A 55 -5.43 5.05 -3.62
CA THR A 55 -4.91 6.41 -3.45
C THR A 55 -5.68 7.20 -2.38
N GLY A 56 -5.05 8.23 -1.79
CA GLY A 56 -5.67 9.06 -0.76
C GLY A 56 -6.81 9.94 -1.28
N ALA A 57 -7.73 10.34 -0.36
CA ALA A 57 -8.94 11.10 -0.64
C ALA A 57 -8.65 12.43 -1.36
N TRP A 58 -7.61 13.15 -0.92
CA TRP A 58 -7.23 14.42 -1.55
C TRP A 58 -6.97 14.26 -3.06
N ARG A 59 -6.34 13.16 -3.48
CA ARG A 59 -6.05 12.91 -4.89
C ARG A 59 -7.31 12.59 -5.69
N VAL A 60 -8.19 11.76 -5.15
CA VAL A 60 -9.50 11.45 -5.73
C VAL A 60 -10.28 12.75 -5.97
N ARG A 61 -10.43 13.56 -4.92
CA ARG A 61 -11.13 14.86 -5.00
C ARG A 61 -10.51 15.81 -6.01
N THR A 62 -9.18 15.92 -6.04
CA THR A 62 -8.48 16.79 -6.99
C THR A 62 -8.74 16.37 -8.44
N SER A 63 -8.75 15.07 -8.73
CA SER A 63 -9.01 14.56 -10.07
C SER A 63 -10.46 14.79 -10.50
N MET A 64 -11.44 14.51 -9.62
CA MET A 64 -12.84 14.79 -9.90
C MET A 64 -13.08 16.29 -10.13
N ASN A 65 -12.48 17.16 -9.32
CA ASN A 65 -12.60 18.61 -9.50
C ASN A 65 -11.95 19.14 -10.79
N ARG A 66 -10.88 18.51 -11.25
CA ARG A 66 -10.25 18.87 -12.55
C ARG A 66 -11.18 18.56 -13.72
N LEU A 67 -11.78 17.37 -13.73
CA LEU A 67 -12.77 17.01 -14.74
C LEU A 67 -13.98 17.94 -14.69
N SER A 68 -14.50 18.18 -13.49
CA SER A 68 -15.65 19.06 -13.28
C SER A 68 -15.44 20.47 -13.87
N LYS A 69 -14.24 21.03 -13.66
CA LYS A 69 -13.88 22.35 -14.25
C LYS A 69 -13.87 22.31 -15.77
N VAL A 70 -13.37 21.25 -16.40
CA VAL A 70 -13.35 21.09 -17.85
C VAL A 70 -14.75 20.93 -18.40
N LEU A 71 -15.61 20.19 -17.70
CA LEU A 71 -16.99 19.92 -18.08
C LEU A 71 -17.97 21.05 -17.74
N GLY A 72 -17.47 22.14 -17.13
CA GLY A 72 -18.29 23.32 -16.79
C GLY A 72 -19.30 23.06 -15.67
N VAL A 73 -19.02 22.12 -14.75
CA VAL A 73 -19.87 21.80 -13.59
C VAL A 73 -19.11 22.04 -12.29
N THR A 74 -19.85 22.33 -11.23
CA THR A 74 -19.28 22.40 -9.87
C THR A 74 -19.50 21.08 -9.17
N CYS A 75 -18.44 20.51 -8.60
CA CYS A 75 -18.51 19.22 -7.88
C CYS A 75 -18.03 19.36 -6.44
N THR A 76 -18.79 18.83 -5.50
CA THR A 76 -18.37 18.68 -4.09
C THR A 76 -18.29 17.20 -3.76
N VAL A 77 -17.19 16.76 -3.12
CA VAL A 77 -16.89 15.34 -2.96
C VAL A 77 -16.48 15.04 -1.52
N ASP A 78 -17.13 14.04 -0.92
CA ASP A 78 -16.69 13.35 0.30
C ASP A 78 -16.19 11.93 -0.06
N VAL A 79 -15.03 11.56 0.47
CA VAL A 79 -14.33 10.32 0.09
C VAL A 79 -14.08 9.48 1.34
N GLY A 80 -14.62 8.25 1.36
CA GLY A 80 -14.29 7.22 2.35
C GLY A 80 -13.22 6.25 1.84
N LEU A 81 -13.04 5.14 2.56
CA LEU A 81 -12.14 4.05 2.14
C LEU A 81 -12.72 3.28 0.94
N MET A 82 -14.00 3.02 0.95
CA MET A 82 -14.71 2.17 -0.03
C MET A 82 -15.90 2.87 -0.68
N SER A 83 -16.10 4.16 -0.42
CA SER A 83 -17.24 4.91 -0.95
C SER A 83 -16.85 6.34 -1.31
N ILE A 84 -17.58 6.90 -2.27
CA ILE A 84 -17.51 8.31 -2.65
C ILE A 84 -18.93 8.84 -2.68
N GLU A 85 -19.17 9.95 -2.01
CA GLU A 85 -20.39 10.72 -2.07
C GLU A 85 -20.08 12.05 -2.74
N PHE A 86 -20.82 12.41 -3.79
CA PHE A 86 -20.56 13.66 -4.48
C PHE A 86 -21.84 14.28 -5.03
N ASN A 87 -21.78 15.61 -5.17
CA ASN A 87 -22.83 16.41 -5.76
C ASN A 87 -22.27 17.18 -6.95
N CYS A 88 -22.97 17.16 -8.08
CA CYS A 88 -22.65 17.95 -9.26
C CYS A 88 -23.75 19.00 -9.51
N PHE A 89 -23.34 20.22 -9.78
CA PHE A 89 -24.22 21.37 -10.07
C PHE A 89 -23.84 21.98 -11.40
N ASP A 90 -24.82 22.29 -12.25
CA ASP A 90 -24.62 23.02 -13.52
C ASP A 90 -25.16 24.46 -13.52
N GLY A 91 -25.70 24.92 -12.39
CA GLY A 91 -26.30 26.23 -12.21
C GLY A 91 -27.83 26.19 -12.17
N THR A 92 -28.47 25.16 -12.71
CA THR A 92 -29.93 24.94 -12.67
C THR A 92 -30.30 23.70 -11.89
N ASP A 93 -29.57 22.63 -12.14
CA ASP A 93 -29.84 21.30 -11.57
C ASP A 93 -28.70 20.83 -10.64
N CYS A 94 -29.06 19.89 -9.75
CA CYS A 94 -28.13 19.24 -8.85
C CYS A 94 -28.34 17.73 -8.86
N ILE A 95 -27.28 16.99 -9.03
CA ILE A 95 -27.28 15.54 -8.91
C ILE A 95 -26.39 15.11 -7.76
N SER A 96 -26.96 14.30 -6.84
CA SER A 96 -26.25 13.68 -5.72
C SER A 96 -26.11 12.18 -6.00
N GLN A 97 -24.89 11.66 -5.87
CA GLN A 97 -24.62 10.24 -6.03
C GLN A 97 -23.75 9.72 -4.89
N SER A 98 -24.05 8.48 -4.45
CA SER A 98 -23.22 7.71 -3.54
C SER A 98 -22.79 6.43 -4.27
N LEU A 99 -21.49 6.26 -4.44
CA LEU A 99 -20.89 5.15 -5.15
C LEU A 99 -20.00 4.35 -4.21
N SER A 100 -19.97 3.03 -4.34
CA SER A 100 -19.12 2.17 -3.52
C SER A 100 -18.36 1.15 -4.36
N ILE A 101 -17.20 0.73 -3.85
CA ILE A 101 -16.39 -0.36 -4.41
C ILE A 101 -16.50 -1.61 -3.56
N ALA A 102 -16.52 -2.77 -4.19
CA ALA A 102 -16.59 -4.05 -3.48
C ALA A 102 -15.27 -4.40 -2.74
N ASN A 103 -14.15 -4.00 -3.30
CA ASN A 103 -12.83 -4.31 -2.77
C ASN A 103 -11.90 -3.10 -2.89
N THR A 104 -11.03 -2.92 -1.89
CA THR A 104 -9.94 -1.94 -1.95
C THR A 104 -8.60 -2.66 -2.09
N GLY A 105 -7.67 -2.07 -2.81
CA GLY A 105 -6.34 -2.62 -3.04
C GLY A 105 -5.35 -1.55 -3.44
N VAL A 106 -4.10 -1.92 -3.66
CA VAL A 106 -3.07 -1.01 -4.17
C VAL A 106 -2.69 -1.44 -5.58
N ASN A 107 -2.93 -0.56 -6.55
CA ASN A 107 -2.54 -0.78 -7.94
C ASN A 107 -1.95 0.49 -8.54
N THR A 108 -0.64 0.61 -8.45
CA THR A 108 0.08 1.82 -8.90
C THR A 108 0.13 1.96 -10.42
N SER A 109 0.06 0.85 -11.16
CA SER A 109 -0.03 0.87 -12.64
C SER A 109 -1.35 1.47 -13.10
N LYS A 110 -2.47 0.98 -12.56
CA LYS A 110 -3.80 1.53 -12.86
C LYS A 110 -3.89 3.00 -12.45
N LEU A 111 -3.35 3.35 -11.27
CA LEU A 111 -3.30 4.73 -10.80
C LEU A 111 -2.53 5.63 -11.77
N TYR A 112 -1.39 5.18 -12.29
CA TYR A 112 -0.61 5.94 -13.27
C TYR A 112 -1.40 6.20 -14.56
N ARG A 113 -2.10 5.19 -15.07
CA ARG A 113 -2.95 5.35 -16.26
C ARG A 113 -4.11 6.32 -16.00
N MET A 114 -4.74 6.24 -14.83
CA MET A 114 -5.80 7.17 -14.46
C MET A 114 -5.30 8.62 -14.33
N GLU A 115 -4.10 8.84 -13.75
CA GLU A 115 -3.54 10.19 -13.71
C GLU A 115 -3.23 10.73 -15.12
N GLN A 116 -2.70 9.89 -16.02
CA GLN A 116 -2.51 10.28 -17.43
C GLN A 116 -3.83 10.65 -18.09
N PHE A 117 -4.88 9.85 -17.88
CA PHE A 117 -6.22 10.14 -18.40
C PHE A 117 -6.73 11.50 -17.89
N VAL A 118 -6.64 11.76 -16.58
CA VAL A 118 -7.09 13.03 -15.97
C VAL A 118 -6.24 14.21 -16.44
N ASP A 119 -4.94 14.03 -16.63
CA ASP A 119 -4.03 15.10 -17.10
C ASP A 119 -4.26 15.44 -18.58
N ASN A 120 -4.58 14.45 -19.40
CA ASN A 120 -4.86 14.62 -20.84
C ASN A 120 -6.34 14.99 -21.12
N PHE A 121 -7.23 14.82 -20.16
CA PHE A 121 -8.67 15.03 -20.34
C PHE A 121 -9.02 16.35 -21.03
N PRO A 122 -8.45 17.51 -20.68
CA PRO A 122 -8.78 18.78 -21.34
C PRO A 122 -8.41 18.83 -22.82
N LYS A 123 -7.43 18.04 -23.27
CA LYS A 123 -6.87 18.10 -24.63
C LYS A 123 -7.45 17.04 -25.56
N GLU A 124 -7.69 15.84 -25.03
CA GLU A 124 -8.01 14.66 -25.83
C GLU A 124 -9.43 14.16 -25.56
N GLU A 125 -9.86 14.13 -24.30
CA GLU A 125 -11.07 13.44 -23.88
C GLU A 125 -12.31 14.36 -23.90
N ALA A 126 -12.14 15.66 -23.63
CA ALA A 126 -13.26 16.62 -23.56
C ALA A 126 -14.01 16.78 -24.90
N HIS A 127 -13.43 16.31 -25.99
CA HIS A 127 -14.00 16.35 -27.35
C HIS A 127 -14.61 15.01 -27.79
N LEU A 128 -14.72 14.05 -26.89
CA LEU A 128 -15.33 12.74 -27.11
C LEU A 128 -16.78 12.73 -26.62
N THR A 129 -17.52 11.73 -27.06
CA THR A 129 -18.84 11.40 -26.49
C THR A 129 -18.68 10.70 -25.14
N GLY A 130 -19.71 10.74 -24.30
CA GLY A 130 -19.72 10.01 -23.03
C GLY A 130 -19.47 8.50 -23.19
N GLU A 131 -20.05 7.90 -24.25
CA GLU A 131 -19.85 6.48 -24.58
C GLU A 131 -18.37 6.15 -24.88
N GLU A 132 -17.68 7.00 -25.66
CA GLU A 132 -16.26 6.82 -25.96
C GLU A 132 -15.39 6.97 -24.71
N ILE A 133 -15.73 7.91 -23.83
CA ILE A 133 -15.04 8.11 -22.55
C ILE A 133 -15.24 6.89 -21.67
N HIS A 134 -16.47 6.38 -21.53
CA HIS A 134 -16.72 5.17 -20.72
C HIS A 134 -15.99 3.96 -21.28
N ARG A 135 -15.87 3.81 -22.62
CA ARG A 135 -15.07 2.74 -23.22
C ARG A 135 -13.58 2.86 -22.88
N ARG A 136 -13.01 4.07 -22.90
CA ARG A 136 -11.61 4.28 -22.46
C ARG A 136 -11.42 3.99 -20.96
N LEU A 137 -12.40 4.32 -20.15
CA LEU A 137 -12.40 3.98 -18.73
C LEU A 137 -12.50 2.46 -18.50
N ASP A 138 -13.26 1.73 -19.35
CA ASP A 138 -13.27 0.25 -19.33
C ASP A 138 -11.88 -0.33 -19.59
N GLU A 139 -11.17 0.20 -20.59
CA GLU A 139 -9.80 -0.25 -20.89
C GLU A 139 -8.87 -0.06 -19.68
N ILE A 140 -9.00 1.04 -18.92
CA ILE A 140 -8.22 1.29 -17.72
C ILE A 140 -8.68 0.41 -16.56
N GLU A 141 -9.99 0.23 -16.37
CA GLU A 141 -10.59 -0.53 -15.29
C GLU A 141 -10.24 -2.01 -15.41
N HIS A 142 -10.24 -2.55 -16.62
CA HIS A 142 -9.93 -3.95 -16.93
C HIS A 142 -8.42 -4.23 -17.12
N ILE A 143 -7.53 -3.26 -16.82
CA ILE A 143 -6.08 -3.55 -16.85
C ILE A 143 -5.78 -4.71 -15.90
N HIS A 144 -5.36 -5.83 -16.47
CA HIS A 144 -4.95 -7.00 -15.72
C HIS A 144 -3.72 -6.73 -14.85
N ALA A 145 -3.57 -7.50 -13.78
CA ALA A 145 -2.35 -7.48 -12.99
C ALA A 145 -1.12 -7.79 -13.87
N ILE A 146 -0.09 -6.94 -13.77
CA ILE A 146 1.15 -7.08 -14.58
C ILE A 146 1.87 -8.39 -14.25
N TYR A 147 1.75 -8.83 -12.99
CA TYR A 147 2.54 -9.93 -12.47
C TYR A 147 1.69 -11.16 -12.15
N SER A 148 2.18 -12.33 -12.57
CA SER A 148 1.58 -13.60 -12.20
C SER A 148 1.73 -13.89 -10.69
N PRO A 149 0.89 -14.76 -10.10
CA PRO A 149 1.01 -15.14 -8.68
C PRO A 149 2.41 -15.62 -8.29
N ALA A 150 3.10 -16.34 -9.18
CA ALA A 150 4.47 -16.79 -8.93
C ALA A 150 5.47 -15.63 -8.84
N ARG A 151 5.34 -14.60 -9.72
CA ARG A 151 6.17 -13.40 -9.66
C ARG A 151 5.89 -12.58 -8.40
N LEU A 152 4.63 -12.49 -7.97
CA LEU A 152 4.26 -11.84 -6.71
C LEU A 152 4.80 -12.60 -5.49
N GLY A 153 4.80 -13.94 -5.54
CA GLY A 153 5.45 -14.78 -4.52
C GLY A 153 6.95 -14.53 -4.43
N LEU A 154 7.64 -14.48 -5.58
CA LEU A 154 9.06 -14.16 -5.63
C LEU A 154 9.37 -12.74 -5.13
N ALA A 155 8.53 -11.77 -5.47
CA ALA A 155 8.66 -10.40 -5.00
C ALA A 155 8.55 -10.30 -3.48
N ALA A 156 7.58 -11.00 -2.87
CA ALA A 156 7.44 -11.10 -1.42
C ALA A 156 8.63 -11.82 -0.77
N ALA A 157 9.12 -12.89 -1.38
CA ALA A 157 10.32 -13.59 -0.93
C ALA A 157 11.54 -12.66 -0.85
N ILE A 158 11.82 -11.93 -1.93
CA ILE A 158 12.91 -10.94 -2.00
C ILE A 158 12.70 -9.84 -0.97
N ALA A 159 11.48 -9.28 -0.87
CA ALA A 159 11.17 -8.22 0.05
C ALA A 159 11.39 -8.64 1.51
N CYS A 160 10.86 -9.78 1.93
CA CYS A 160 10.99 -10.28 3.30
C CYS A 160 12.42 -10.71 3.64
N CYS A 161 13.15 -11.33 2.70
CA CYS A 161 14.57 -11.64 2.84
C CYS A 161 15.40 -10.37 3.12
N ALA A 162 15.22 -9.34 2.29
CA ALA A 162 15.89 -8.06 2.46
C ALA A 162 15.50 -7.39 3.78
N PHE A 163 14.22 -7.43 4.13
CA PHE A 163 13.70 -6.86 5.38
C PHE A 163 14.28 -7.57 6.61
N THR A 164 14.49 -8.90 6.54
CA THR A 164 15.13 -9.68 7.60
C THR A 164 16.52 -9.11 7.93
N PHE A 165 17.34 -8.88 6.93
CA PHE A 165 18.66 -8.25 7.12
C PHE A 165 18.55 -6.85 7.74
N LEU A 166 17.63 -6.01 7.24
CA LEU A 166 17.45 -4.64 7.73
C LEU A 166 16.96 -4.58 9.19
N LEU A 167 16.37 -5.66 9.69
CA LEU A 167 15.97 -5.83 11.09
C LEU A 167 17.04 -6.48 11.97
N GLY A 168 18.20 -6.85 11.39
CA GLY A 168 19.34 -7.45 12.10
C GLY A 168 19.48 -8.96 11.91
N GLY A 169 18.60 -9.62 11.17
CA GLY A 169 18.68 -11.05 10.91
C GLY A 169 19.84 -11.45 10.01
N GLY A 170 20.41 -12.63 10.28
CA GLY A 170 21.54 -13.18 9.55
C GLY A 170 21.16 -13.94 8.27
N PRO A 171 22.16 -14.55 7.59
CA PRO A 171 21.93 -15.27 6.33
C PRO A 171 20.94 -16.44 6.45
N ILE A 172 20.91 -17.10 7.61
CA ILE A 172 20.00 -18.24 7.86
C ILE A 172 18.56 -17.75 7.90
N GLU A 173 18.26 -16.73 8.72
CA GLU A 173 16.93 -16.14 8.80
C GLU A 173 16.49 -15.55 7.45
N MET A 174 17.43 -14.94 6.72
CA MET A 174 17.16 -14.40 5.38
C MET A 174 16.69 -15.49 4.39
N ILE A 175 17.37 -16.63 4.34
CA ILE A 175 17.03 -17.75 3.45
C ILE A 175 15.68 -18.36 3.87
N LEU A 176 15.49 -18.59 5.15
CA LEU A 176 14.25 -19.17 5.68
C LEU A 176 13.06 -18.23 5.44
N ALA A 177 13.22 -16.93 5.71
CA ALA A 177 12.19 -15.92 5.44
C ALA A 177 11.89 -15.80 3.94
N PHE A 178 12.89 -15.90 3.06
CA PHE A 178 12.69 -15.92 1.62
C PHE A 178 11.73 -17.04 1.18
N VAL A 179 11.99 -18.25 1.60
CA VAL A 179 11.16 -19.42 1.22
C VAL A 179 9.76 -19.30 1.83
N ALA A 180 9.69 -18.99 3.13
CA ALA A 180 8.44 -18.92 3.87
C ALA A 180 7.51 -17.80 3.38
N ALA A 181 8.04 -16.59 3.18
CA ALA A 181 7.27 -15.46 2.66
C ALA A 181 6.84 -15.67 1.21
N GLY A 182 7.70 -16.26 0.38
CA GLY A 182 7.38 -16.58 -1.01
C GLY A 182 6.18 -17.50 -1.13
N ILE A 183 6.19 -18.61 -0.40
CA ILE A 183 5.08 -19.57 -0.39
C ILE A 183 3.84 -18.98 0.29
N GLY A 184 4.02 -18.26 1.42
CA GLY A 184 2.93 -17.59 2.11
C GLY A 184 2.18 -16.60 1.21
N ASN A 185 2.90 -15.77 0.43
CA ASN A 185 2.28 -14.84 -0.51
C ASN A 185 1.69 -15.53 -1.75
N LEU A 186 2.22 -16.68 -2.19
CA LEU A 186 1.59 -17.50 -3.23
C LEU A 186 0.21 -18.01 -2.76
N ILE A 187 0.13 -18.50 -1.52
CA ILE A 187 -1.13 -18.94 -0.91
C ILE A 187 -2.09 -17.76 -0.84
N ARG A 188 -1.63 -16.60 -0.33
CA ARG A 188 -2.41 -15.36 -0.26
C ARG A 188 -3.00 -14.98 -1.61
N THR A 189 -2.19 -14.97 -2.65
CA THR A 189 -2.62 -14.56 -3.99
C THR A 189 -3.65 -15.52 -4.57
N LYS A 190 -3.52 -16.83 -4.31
CA LYS A 190 -4.53 -17.83 -4.70
C LYS A 190 -5.85 -17.64 -3.94
N LEU A 191 -5.78 -17.38 -2.63
CA LEU A 191 -6.99 -17.13 -1.83
C LEU A 191 -7.72 -15.87 -2.28
N ILE A 192 -7.00 -14.80 -2.60
CA ILE A 192 -7.58 -13.58 -3.20
C ILE A 192 -8.28 -13.91 -4.52
N LYS A 193 -7.65 -14.69 -5.40
CA LYS A 193 -8.23 -15.08 -6.69
C LYS A 193 -9.50 -15.92 -6.54
N HIS A 194 -9.62 -16.66 -5.45
CA HIS A 194 -10.83 -17.43 -5.11
C HIS A 194 -11.80 -16.65 -4.21
N HIS A 195 -11.60 -15.35 -4.07
CA HIS A 195 -12.50 -14.43 -3.35
C HIS A 195 -12.76 -14.78 -1.89
N PHE A 196 -11.81 -15.42 -1.21
CA PHE A 196 -11.92 -15.65 0.23
C PHE A 196 -11.90 -14.34 1.01
N THR A 197 -12.59 -14.32 2.15
CA THR A 197 -12.65 -13.15 3.02
C THR A 197 -11.26 -12.69 3.44
N LEU A 198 -11.10 -11.38 3.67
CA LEU A 198 -9.82 -10.77 4.07
C LEU A 198 -9.20 -11.48 5.29
N PHE A 199 -10.00 -11.76 6.32
CA PHE A 199 -9.52 -12.38 7.57
C PHE A 199 -9.03 -13.80 7.36
N LEU A 200 -9.77 -14.61 6.61
CA LEU A 200 -9.34 -15.97 6.29
C LEU A 200 -8.05 -15.98 5.45
N ASN A 201 -7.97 -15.06 4.48
CA ASN A 201 -6.78 -14.91 3.65
C ASN A 201 -5.55 -14.57 4.50
N ILE A 202 -5.64 -13.59 5.41
CA ILE A 202 -4.55 -13.22 6.30
C ILE A 202 -4.19 -14.39 7.21
N ALA A 203 -5.17 -15.00 7.88
CA ALA A 203 -4.98 -16.08 8.83
C ALA A 203 -4.23 -17.27 8.20
N VAL A 204 -4.71 -17.76 7.06
CA VAL A 204 -4.11 -18.92 6.37
C VAL A 204 -2.73 -18.59 5.83
N SER A 205 -2.54 -17.40 5.23
CA SER A 205 -1.26 -17.01 4.64
C SER A 205 -0.16 -16.87 5.70
N ILE A 206 -0.48 -16.27 6.85
CA ILE A 206 0.48 -16.10 7.95
C ILE A 206 0.77 -17.44 8.62
N SER A 207 -0.27 -18.21 8.93
CA SER A 207 -0.08 -19.54 9.54
C SER A 207 0.81 -20.43 8.66
N ALA A 208 0.57 -20.43 7.35
CA ALA A 208 1.41 -21.16 6.40
C ALA A 208 2.86 -20.63 6.39
N SER A 209 3.05 -19.30 6.39
CA SER A 209 4.39 -18.70 6.39
C SER A 209 5.17 -19.06 7.66
N CYS A 210 4.56 -18.90 8.83
CA CYS A 210 5.18 -19.27 10.12
C CYS A 210 5.49 -20.78 10.19
N PHE A 211 4.56 -21.63 9.74
CA PHE A 211 4.76 -23.08 9.72
C PHE A 211 5.92 -23.48 8.79
N ILE A 212 5.98 -22.92 7.60
CA ILE A 212 7.04 -23.20 6.61
C ILE A 212 8.40 -22.75 7.19
N TYR A 213 8.46 -21.56 7.79
CA TYR A 213 9.68 -21.09 8.45
C TYR A 213 10.16 -22.07 9.50
N ALA A 214 9.29 -22.47 10.43
CA ALA A 214 9.63 -23.42 11.50
C ALA A 214 10.03 -24.80 10.97
N ALA A 215 9.32 -25.32 9.94
CA ALA A 215 9.62 -26.60 9.35
C ALA A 215 11.02 -26.61 8.69
N PHE A 216 11.34 -25.57 7.92
CA PHE A 216 12.66 -25.45 7.28
C PHE A 216 13.77 -25.19 8.31
N LEU A 217 13.51 -24.43 9.38
CA LEU A 217 14.44 -24.27 10.49
C LEU A 217 14.75 -25.63 11.14
N LYS A 218 13.73 -26.44 11.44
CA LYS A 218 13.92 -27.79 11.98
C LYS A 218 14.73 -28.69 11.05
N ILE A 219 14.48 -28.62 9.75
CA ILE A 219 15.29 -29.35 8.77
C ILE A 219 16.75 -28.87 8.81
N ALA A 220 16.99 -27.55 8.89
CA ALA A 220 18.33 -26.99 8.98
C ALA A 220 19.05 -27.40 10.27
N GLU A 221 18.35 -27.40 11.42
CA GLU A 221 18.88 -27.91 12.69
C GLU A 221 19.30 -29.38 12.58
N MET A 222 18.46 -30.22 11.99
CA MET A 222 18.73 -31.67 11.88
C MET A 222 19.81 -32.02 10.84
N ALA A 223 19.83 -31.29 9.70
CA ALA A 223 20.72 -31.62 8.58
C ALA A 223 22.08 -30.92 8.69
N PHE A 224 22.14 -29.72 9.24
CA PHE A 224 23.32 -28.85 9.25
C PHE A 224 23.77 -28.43 10.66
N ASN A 225 23.15 -28.99 11.74
CA ASN A 225 23.41 -28.60 13.13
C ASN A 225 23.32 -27.10 13.39
N VAL A 226 22.37 -26.41 12.73
CA VAL A 226 22.11 -24.99 12.93
C VAL A 226 21.54 -24.79 14.34
N PRO A 227 22.01 -23.79 15.13
CA PRO A 227 21.44 -23.52 16.44
C PRO A 227 19.99 -23.06 16.40
N SER A 228 19.21 -23.30 17.45
CA SER A 228 17.80 -22.88 17.56
C SER A 228 17.59 -21.36 17.77
N ILE A 229 18.68 -20.60 17.91
CA ILE A 229 18.65 -19.13 18.08
C ILE A 229 18.04 -18.37 16.89
N HIS A 230 17.89 -19.01 15.73
CA HIS A 230 17.34 -18.41 14.49
C HIS A 230 15.81 -18.42 14.45
N GLU A 231 15.12 -18.70 15.55
CA GLU A 231 13.65 -18.77 15.62
C GLU A 231 12.99 -17.43 15.26
N ALA A 232 13.54 -16.29 15.70
CA ALA A 232 12.95 -14.96 15.56
C ALA A 232 12.63 -14.54 14.12
N GLY A 233 13.29 -15.13 13.14
CA GLY A 233 13.09 -14.83 11.73
C GLY A 233 11.68 -15.17 11.20
N TYR A 234 10.88 -16.00 11.94
CA TYR A 234 9.49 -16.26 11.54
C TYR A 234 8.66 -14.97 11.44
N ILE A 235 8.97 -13.96 12.27
CA ILE A 235 8.29 -12.66 12.22
C ILE A 235 8.55 -11.99 10.88
N CYS A 236 9.77 -12.07 10.39
CA CYS A 236 10.14 -11.46 9.11
C CYS A 236 9.42 -12.13 7.92
N SER A 237 9.14 -13.43 8.03
CA SER A 237 8.48 -14.20 6.99
C SER A 237 7.03 -13.77 6.72
N MET A 238 6.38 -13.05 7.64
CA MET A 238 4.99 -12.58 7.53
C MET A 238 4.86 -11.10 7.16
N LEU A 239 5.95 -10.34 7.09
CA LEU A 239 5.92 -8.88 6.91
C LEU A 239 5.33 -8.43 5.56
N PHE A 240 5.20 -9.33 4.59
CA PHE A 240 4.53 -9.04 3.31
C PHE A 240 3.02 -8.70 3.47
N ILE A 241 2.40 -8.99 4.61
CA ILE A 241 0.99 -8.68 4.91
C ILE A 241 0.83 -7.33 5.58
N ILE A 242 1.86 -6.80 6.23
CA ILE A 242 1.77 -5.54 6.98
C ILE A 242 1.29 -4.41 6.07
N PRO A 243 0.19 -3.72 6.44
CA PRO A 243 -0.49 -2.76 5.56
C PRO A 243 0.20 -1.40 5.57
N GLY A 244 1.46 -1.34 5.13
CA GLY A 244 2.25 -0.12 5.14
C GLY A 244 1.65 0.98 4.27
N PHE A 245 1.11 0.64 3.10
CA PHE A 245 0.48 1.60 2.21
C PHE A 245 -0.76 2.28 2.86
N PRO A 246 -1.73 1.55 3.44
CA PRO A 246 -2.84 2.15 4.18
C PRO A 246 -2.41 3.01 5.38
N PHE A 247 -1.39 2.62 6.16
CA PHE A 247 -0.89 3.45 7.26
C PHE A 247 -0.37 4.79 6.77
N ILE A 248 0.43 4.81 5.71
CA ILE A 248 1.02 6.05 5.19
C ILE A 248 -0.07 6.94 4.56
N THR A 249 -0.98 6.36 3.77
CA THR A 249 -2.06 7.14 3.13
C THR A 249 -3.07 7.66 4.14
N SER A 250 -3.40 6.90 5.20
CA SER A 250 -4.20 7.36 6.33
C SER A 250 -3.61 8.62 6.97
N GLY A 251 -2.32 8.60 7.30
CA GLY A 251 -1.65 9.76 7.90
C GLY A 251 -1.63 10.98 6.98
N ILE A 252 -1.51 10.80 5.66
CA ILE A 252 -1.58 11.89 4.68
C ILE A 252 -2.99 12.48 4.62
N ASP A 253 -4.04 11.63 4.61
CA ASP A 253 -5.43 12.07 4.57
C ASP A 253 -5.80 12.83 5.87
N LEU A 254 -5.43 12.31 7.04
CA LEU A 254 -5.64 12.99 8.33
C LEU A 254 -4.97 14.37 8.38
N ALA A 255 -3.76 14.49 7.87
CA ALA A 255 -3.05 15.77 7.84
C ALA A 255 -3.66 16.79 6.86
N LYS A 256 -4.48 16.32 5.91
CA LYS A 256 -5.28 17.17 5.01
C LYS A 256 -6.71 17.39 5.49
N LEU A 257 -7.01 16.96 6.73
CA LEU A 257 -8.34 17.03 7.34
C LEU A 257 -9.41 16.19 6.62
N ASP A 258 -9.00 15.24 5.78
CA ASP A 258 -9.86 14.21 5.22
C ASP A 258 -10.11 13.12 6.28
N LEU A 259 -10.80 13.52 7.37
CA LEU A 259 -10.92 12.71 8.58
C LEU A 259 -11.61 11.36 8.33
N ARG A 260 -12.68 11.36 7.53
CA ARG A 260 -13.43 10.14 7.18
C ARG A 260 -12.51 9.10 6.52
N SER A 261 -11.90 9.44 5.39
CA SER A 261 -10.98 8.56 4.68
C SER A 261 -9.79 8.15 5.55
N GLY A 262 -9.19 9.11 6.26
CA GLY A 262 -8.03 8.87 7.11
C GLY A 262 -8.33 7.88 8.24
N LEU A 263 -9.42 8.04 8.97
CA LEU A 263 -9.81 7.15 10.07
C LEU A 263 -10.24 5.77 9.56
N GLU A 264 -11.02 5.68 8.48
CA GLU A 264 -11.42 4.40 7.88
C GLU A 264 -10.19 3.59 7.41
N ARG A 265 -9.20 4.24 6.75
CA ARG A 265 -7.94 3.60 6.34
C ARG A 265 -7.09 3.16 7.54
N LEU A 266 -7.04 3.98 8.60
CA LEU A 266 -6.33 3.63 9.82
C LEU A 266 -6.97 2.42 10.48
N ALA A 267 -8.29 2.42 10.64
CA ALA A 267 -9.02 1.28 11.19
C ALA A 267 -8.80 0.00 10.37
N TYR A 268 -8.88 0.09 9.05
CA TYR A 268 -8.58 -1.02 8.14
C TYR A 268 -7.15 -1.57 8.34
N ALA A 269 -6.15 -0.69 8.43
CA ALA A 269 -4.78 -1.10 8.65
C ALA A 269 -4.59 -1.76 10.03
N ILE A 270 -5.20 -1.20 11.09
CA ILE A 270 -5.16 -1.77 12.45
C ILE A 270 -5.77 -3.17 12.47
N ILE A 271 -6.93 -3.36 11.85
CA ILE A 271 -7.60 -4.67 11.78
C ILE A 271 -6.71 -5.71 11.09
N ILE A 272 -6.07 -5.36 9.96
CA ILE A 272 -5.13 -6.28 9.28
C ILE A 272 -3.98 -6.68 10.21
N VAL A 273 -3.37 -5.71 10.89
CA VAL A 273 -2.25 -5.98 11.81
C VAL A 273 -2.69 -6.83 12.99
N MET A 274 -3.85 -6.55 13.58
CA MET A 274 -4.36 -7.33 14.71
C MET A 274 -4.61 -8.80 14.32
N VAL A 275 -5.25 -9.04 13.18
CA VAL A 275 -5.47 -10.41 12.69
C VAL A 275 -4.14 -11.09 12.37
N ALA A 276 -3.24 -10.38 11.67
CA ALA A 276 -1.92 -10.90 11.30
C ALA A 276 -1.08 -11.30 12.51
N THR A 277 -0.98 -10.42 13.48
CA THR A 277 -0.16 -10.67 14.70
C THR A 277 -0.79 -11.71 15.63
N MET A 278 -2.12 -11.77 15.70
CA MET A 278 -2.82 -12.80 16.47
C MET A 278 -2.52 -14.20 15.91
N PHE A 279 -2.64 -14.40 14.58
CA PHE A 279 -2.35 -15.70 13.99
C PHE A 279 -0.86 -16.05 14.04
N ALA A 280 0.03 -15.07 13.90
CA ALA A 280 1.46 -15.30 14.09
C ALA A 280 1.79 -15.70 15.53
N TRP A 281 1.15 -15.09 16.51
CA TRP A 281 1.30 -15.45 17.93
C TRP A 281 0.76 -16.84 18.23
N ILE A 282 -0.43 -17.20 17.72
CA ILE A 282 -0.99 -18.55 17.83
C ILE A 282 -0.01 -19.59 17.26
N MET A 283 0.55 -19.30 16.07
CA MET A 283 1.54 -20.19 15.46
C MET A 283 2.82 -20.28 16.27
N ALA A 284 3.29 -19.17 16.85
CA ALA A 284 4.44 -19.17 17.75
C ALA A 284 4.21 -20.06 18.99
N LEU A 285 3.02 -20.00 19.59
CA LEU A 285 2.66 -20.87 20.72
C LEU A 285 2.61 -22.36 20.30
N LEU A 286 1.99 -22.67 19.17
CA LEU A 286 1.86 -24.05 18.66
C LEU A 286 3.21 -24.67 18.30
N LEU A 287 4.08 -23.88 17.68
CA LEU A 287 5.41 -24.30 17.21
C LEU A 287 6.54 -24.04 18.23
N ARG A 288 6.21 -23.44 19.37
CA ARG A 288 7.12 -23.06 20.45
C ARG A 288 8.24 -22.11 19.98
N LEU A 289 7.92 -21.18 19.07
CA LEU A 289 8.85 -20.16 18.58
C LEU A 289 8.89 -18.96 19.53
N GLN A 290 10.06 -18.36 19.67
CA GLN A 290 10.26 -17.18 20.53
C GLN A 290 10.69 -15.97 19.69
N PRO A 291 10.14 -14.76 19.93
CA PRO A 291 10.52 -13.52 19.26
C PRO A 291 11.79 -12.92 19.90
N MET A 292 12.88 -13.66 19.89
CA MET A 292 14.18 -13.23 20.43
C MET A 292 14.79 -12.09 19.61
N ASP A 293 15.83 -11.45 20.11
CA ASP A 293 16.63 -10.54 19.32
C ASP A 293 17.55 -11.32 18.38
N PHE A 294 17.87 -10.70 17.23
CA PHE A 294 18.81 -11.28 16.28
C PHE A 294 20.24 -11.17 16.80
N GLU A 295 21.11 -12.10 16.41
CA GLU A 295 22.52 -12.04 16.74
C GLU A 295 23.25 -10.95 15.96
N ASP A 296 24.20 -10.28 16.61
CA ASP A 296 25.03 -9.29 15.95
C ASP A 296 25.89 -9.91 14.83
N LEU A 297 25.75 -9.37 13.62
CA LEU A 297 26.47 -9.87 12.45
C LEU A 297 27.96 -9.50 12.43
N ASN A 298 28.45 -8.70 13.38
CA ASN A 298 29.85 -8.25 13.51
C ASN A 298 30.46 -7.72 12.18
N LEU A 299 29.66 -6.99 11.38
CA LEU A 299 30.07 -6.45 10.11
C LEU A 299 30.87 -5.13 10.29
N THR A 300 31.83 -4.89 9.40
CA THR A 300 32.49 -3.57 9.38
C THR A 300 31.45 -2.48 8.99
N PRO A 301 31.58 -1.25 9.53
CA PRO A 301 30.59 -0.18 9.25
C PRO A 301 30.35 0.07 7.77
N VAL A 302 31.43 0.04 6.96
CA VAL A 302 31.34 0.26 5.51
C VAL A 302 30.56 -0.88 4.83
N LEU A 303 30.85 -2.13 5.18
CA LEU A 303 30.15 -3.29 4.63
C LEU A 303 28.66 -3.27 5.05
N HIS A 304 28.38 -2.90 6.30
CA HIS A 304 27.02 -2.77 6.81
C HIS A 304 26.21 -1.72 6.02
N LEU A 305 26.79 -0.52 5.77
CA LEU A 305 26.17 0.51 4.95
C LEU A 305 25.89 0.01 3.51
N ILE A 306 26.88 -0.64 2.88
CA ILE A 306 26.72 -1.17 1.51
C ILE A 306 25.59 -2.19 1.47
N LEU A 307 25.56 -3.14 2.41
CA LEU A 307 24.50 -4.14 2.49
C LEU A 307 23.13 -3.53 2.79
N ARG A 308 23.05 -2.50 3.65
CA ARG A 308 21.81 -1.75 3.89
C ARG A 308 21.28 -1.08 2.62
N LEU A 309 22.14 -0.48 1.82
CA LEU A 309 21.75 0.12 0.53
C LEU A 309 21.19 -0.96 -0.42
N ILE A 310 21.88 -2.08 -0.55
CA ILE A 310 21.48 -3.19 -1.43
C ILE A 310 20.16 -3.81 -0.93
N MET A 311 20.07 -4.13 0.35
CA MET A 311 18.88 -4.77 0.91
C MET A 311 17.69 -3.81 0.96
N SER A 312 17.88 -2.52 1.21
CA SER A 312 16.80 -1.54 1.11
C SER A 312 16.29 -1.42 -0.33
N PHE A 313 17.19 -1.48 -1.33
CA PHE A 313 16.77 -1.50 -2.74
C PHE A 313 15.89 -2.71 -3.04
N PHE A 314 16.34 -3.92 -2.73
CA PHE A 314 15.57 -5.14 -3.02
C PHE A 314 14.28 -5.23 -2.20
N GLY A 315 14.29 -4.77 -0.96
CA GLY A 315 13.09 -4.69 -0.12
C GLY A 315 12.01 -3.81 -0.73
N VAL A 316 12.36 -2.58 -1.10
CA VAL A 316 11.43 -1.63 -1.75
C VAL A 316 11.01 -2.11 -3.12
N PHE A 317 11.93 -2.66 -3.92
CA PHE A 317 11.62 -3.20 -5.24
C PHE A 317 10.56 -4.31 -5.15
N GLY A 318 10.76 -5.27 -4.25
CA GLY A 318 9.81 -6.37 -4.03
C GLY A 318 8.43 -5.86 -3.60
N PHE A 319 8.34 -4.95 -2.63
CA PHE A 319 7.05 -4.36 -2.24
C PHE A 319 6.41 -3.55 -3.37
N SER A 320 7.19 -2.81 -4.17
CA SER A 320 6.66 -2.07 -5.33
C SER A 320 6.05 -3.01 -6.37
N ILE A 321 6.68 -4.14 -6.65
CA ILE A 321 6.12 -5.20 -7.52
C ILE A 321 4.82 -5.75 -6.94
N MET A 322 4.74 -5.96 -5.62
CA MET A 322 3.51 -6.42 -4.97
C MET A 322 2.37 -5.37 -5.06
N PHE A 323 2.69 -4.09 -5.18
CA PHE A 323 1.73 -3.00 -5.45
C PHE A 323 1.40 -2.85 -6.94
N ASN A 324 1.76 -3.82 -7.76
CA ASN A 324 1.55 -3.84 -9.20
C ASN A 324 2.22 -2.65 -9.93
N SER A 325 3.39 -2.20 -9.45
CA SER A 325 4.18 -1.16 -10.12
C SER A 325 4.90 -1.72 -11.34
N PRO A 326 4.89 -1.04 -12.50
CA PRO A 326 5.79 -1.37 -13.61
C PRO A 326 7.25 -1.40 -13.14
N ALA A 327 8.06 -2.32 -13.67
CA ALA A 327 9.44 -2.52 -13.21
C ALA A 327 10.31 -1.25 -13.19
N PRO A 328 10.25 -0.33 -14.18
CA PRO A 328 10.99 0.93 -14.12
C PRO A 328 10.54 1.85 -12.99
N MET A 329 9.22 1.91 -12.71
CA MET A 329 8.67 2.67 -11.60
C MET A 329 9.09 2.05 -10.25
N ALA A 330 9.06 0.72 -10.15
CA ALA A 330 9.51 -0.02 -8.97
C ALA A 330 11.00 0.20 -8.69
N ALA A 331 11.86 0.17 -9.73
CA ALA A 331 13.28 0.45 -9.61
C ALA A 331 13.56 1.89 -9.15
N THR A 332 12.79 2.86 -9.66
CA THR A 332 12.90 4.26 -9.25
C THR A 332 12.54 4.43 -7.77
N ALA A 333 11.42 3.84 -7.32
CA ALA A 333 11.04 3.84 -5.91
C ALA A 333 12.08 3.13 -5.03
N ALA A 334 12.68 2.03 -5.53
CA ALA A 334 13.71 1.28 -4.84
C ALA A 334 15.00 2.07 -4.64
N LEU A 335 15.44 2.84 -5.64
CA LEU A 335 16.59 3.74 -5.51
C LEU A 335 16.33 4.83 -4.45
N ILE A 336 15.16 5.44 -4.47
CA ILE A 336 14.76 6.43 -3.47
C ILE A 336 14.76 5.79 -2.08
N GLY A 337 14.12 4.64 -1.93
CA GLY A 337 14.01 3.94 -0.65
C GLY A 337 15.34 3.41 -0.13
N SER A 338 16.24 2.99 -1.02
CA SER A 338 17.60 2.57 -0.68
C SER A 338 18.36 3.70 0.06
N ILE A 339 18.37 4.90 -0.50
CA ILE A 339 19.02 6.06 0.10
C ILE A 339 18.32 6.46 1.41
N ALA A 340 17.00 6.60 1.37
CA ALA A 340 16.21 7.12 2.49
C ALA A 340 16.23 6.19 3.71
N ASN A 341 16.11 4.87 3.50
CA ASN A 341 16.11 3.92 4.60
C ASN A 341 17.52 3.69 5.17
N SER A 342 18.54 3.67 4.31
CA SER A 342 19.93 3.59 4.81
C SER A 342 20.27 4.82 5.65
N LEU A 343 19.89 6.03 5.19
CA LEU A 343 20.05 7.24 6.00
C LEU A 343 19.35 7.12 7.37
N ARG A 344 18.10 6.62 7.38
CA ARG A 344 17.37 6.40 8.64
C ARG A 344 18.12 5.48 9.59
N LEU A 345 18.64 4.35 9.08
CA LEU A 345 19.34 3.36 9.91
C LEU A 345 20.68 3.90 10.40
N GLU A 346 21.45 4.61 9.55
CA GLU A 346 22.70 5.23 9.96
C GLU A 346 22.50 6.36 11.00
N LEU A 347 21.39 7.11 10.91
CA LEU A 347 21.06 8.11 11.94
C LEU A 347 20.82 7.46 13.31
N VAL A 348 20.15 6.30 13.34
CA VAL A 348 19.96 5.55 14.60
C VAL A 348 21.31 5.06 15.14
N ASP A 349 22.11 4.41 14.33
CA ASP A 349 23.32 3.71 14.79
C ASP A 349 24.49 4.67 15.07
N LEU A 350 24.72 5.67 14.22
CA LEU A 350 25.87 6.57 14.36
C LEU A 350 25.61 7.73 15.33
N THR A 351 24.37 8.21 15.42
CA THR A 351 24.06 9.39 16.23
C THR A 351 23.27 9.06 17.50
N GLY A 352 22.82 7.81 17.67
CA GLY A 352 21.92 7.41 18.74
C GLY A 352 20.52 8.03 18.66
N MET A 353 20.13 8.52 17.47
CA MET A 353 18.84 9.14 17.26
C MET A 353 17.72 8.11 17.48
N PRO A 354 16.65 8.44 18.25
CA PRO A 354 15.50 7.55 18.39
C PRO A 354 14.85 7.21 17.04
N ALA A 355 14.30 6.00 16.93
CA ALA A 355 13.71 5.50 15.67
C ALA A 355 12.63 6.42 15.04
N PRO A 356 11.71 7.08 15.79
CA PRO A 356 10.70 7.94 15.18
C PRO A 356 11.27 9.19 14.47
N PRO A 357 12.15 10.02 15.07
CA PRO A 357 12.81 11.12 14.36
C PRO A 357 13.64 10.65 13.16
N ALA A 358 14.34 9.52 13.27
CA ALA A 358 15.07 8.94 12.16
C ALA A 358 14.12 8.52 11.01
N ALA A 359 12.97 7.95 11.32
CA ALA A 359 11.93 7.61 10.34
C ALA A 359 11.36 8.87 9.65
N PHE A 360 11.14 9.96 10.40
CA PHE A 360 10.76 11.25 9.82
C PHE A 360 11.83 11.75 8.82
N ALA A 361 13.12 11.74 9.20
CA ALA A 361 14.21 12.17 8.34
C ALA A 361 14.31 11.30 7.06
N GLY A 362 14.18 9.97 7.19
CA GLY A 362 14.14 9.06 6.05
C GLY A 362 12.95 9.35 5.11
N ALA A 363 11.76 9.51 5.66
CA ALA A 363 10.56 9.81 4.87
C ALA A 363 10.64 11.21 4.20
N LEU A 364 11.18 12.21 4.90
CA LEU A 364 11.44 13.54 4.34
C LEU A 364 12.39 13.44 3.13
N THR A 365 13.48 12.70 3.27
CA THR A 365 14.46 12.47 2.19
C THR A 365 13.81 11.76 1.01
N ALA A 366 13.04 10.69 1.24
CA ALA A 366 12.30 9.99 0.20
C ALA A 366 11.34 10.92 -0.56
N GLY A 367 10.61 11.76 0.17
CA GLY A 367 9.69 12.73 -0.40
C GLY A 367 10.37 13.81 -1.24
N LEU A 368 11.55 14.31 -0.84
CA LEU A 368 12.34 15.27 -1.59
C LEU A 368 12.90 14.65 -2.87
N LEU A 369 13.54 13.47 -2.78
CA LEU A 369 14.08 12.75 -3.94
C LEU A 369 12.98 12.43 -4.97
N ALA A 370 11.82 11.96 -4.52
CA ALA A 370 10.68 11.69 -5.40
C ALA A 370 10.17 12.95 -6.10
N SER A 371 10.28 14.12 -5.47
CA SER A 371 9.87 15.39 -6.09
C SER A 371 10.80 15.80 -7.23
N PHE A 372 12.11 15.59 -7.08
CA PHE A 372 13.07 15.82 -8.15
C PHE A 372 12.85 14.89 -9.34
N ILE A 373 12.64 13.60 -9.08
CA ILE A 373 12.52 12.59 -10.13
C ILE A 373 11.18 12.71 -10.88
N LYS A 374 10.10 13.11 -10.19
CA LYS A 374 8.78 13.29 -10.83
C LYS A 374 8.82 14.26 -12.01
N GLN A 375 9.63 15.33 -11.92
CA GLN A 375 9.73 16.34 -12.99
C GLN A 375 10.19 15.74 -14.32
N ASN A 376 10.97 14.65 -14.27
CA ASN A 376 11.58 14.04 -15.45
C ASN A 376 10.79 12.81 -15.98
N ASN A 377 10.12 12.05 -15.13
CA ASN A 377 9.58 10.73 -15.48
C ASN A 377 8.04 10.65 -15.52
N GLY A 378 7.32 11.69 -15.10
CA GLY A 378 5.84 11.73 -15.15
C GLY A 378 5.11 10.74 -14.22
N TYR A 379 5.82 9.95 -13.39
CA TYR A 379 5.18 9.00 -12.49
C TYR A 379 4.41 9.70 -11.35
N PRO A 380 3.27 9.14 -10.91
CA PRO A 380 2.55 9.64 -9.74
C PRO A 380 3.47 9.67 -8.52
N ARG A 381 3.52 10.83 -7.84
CA ARG A 381 4.39 10.98 -6.67
C ARG A 381 4.13 9.90 -5.61
N ILE A 382 2.87 9.55 -5.35
CA ILE A 382 2.49 8.54 -4.36
C ILE A 382 3.04 7.16 -4.72
N SER A 383 3.10 6.83 -6.01
CA SER A 383 3.64 5.56 -6.51
C SER A 383 5.16 5.44 -6.34
N LEU A 384 5.85 6.55 -6.11
CA LEU A 384 7.27 6.58 -5.79
C LEU A 384 7.51 6.68 -4.27
N THR A 385 6.79 7.60 -3.58
CA THR A 385 7.05 7.90 -2.17
C THR A 385 6.58 6.81 -1.22
N VAL A 386 5.36 6.29 -1.40
CA VAL A 386 4.82 5.31 -0.44
C VAL A 386 5.58 3.99 -0.50
N PRO A 387 5.84 3.38 -1.67
CA PRO A 387 6.67 2.18 -1.72
C PRO A 387 8.09 2.39 -1.16
N SER A 388 8.70 3.57 -1.37
CA SER A 388 10.08 3.83 -0.92
C SER A 388 10.23 3.87 0.60
N ILE A 389 9.15 4.15 1.36
CA ILE A 389 9.19 4.17 2.83
C ILE A 389 8.43 3.01 3.48
N VAL A 390 7.79 2.13 2.71
CA VAL A 390 7.01 1.01 3.26
C VAL A 390 7.86 0.07 4.13
N ILE A 391 9.14 -0.09 3.80
CA ILE A 391 10.09 -0.88 4.61
C ILE A 391 10.44 -0.23 5.94
N MET A 392 10.06 1.03 6.17
CA MET A 392 10.24 1.73 7.45
C MET A 392 9.06 1.53 8.39
N VAL A 393 7.96 0.95 7.93
CA VAL A 393 6.75 0.70 8.73
C VAL A 393 7.08 -0.31 9.84
N PRO A 394 6.68 -0.03 11.09
CA PRO A 394 7.17 -0.73 12.27
C PRO A 394 6.45 -2.08 12.51
N GLY A 395 6.46 -2.99 11.52
CA GLY A 395 5.78 -4.29 11.63
C GLY A 395 6.30 -5.16 12.78
N LEU A 396 7.61 -5.22 12.97
CA LEU A 396 8.23 -5.93 14.08
C LEU A 396 7.84 -5.35 15.44
N TYR A 397 7.80 -4.01 15.56
CA TYR A 397 7.39 -3.33 16.81
C TYR A 397 5.93 -3.64 17.16
N LEU A 398 5.04 -3.61 16.16
CA LEU A 398 3.64 -3.96 16.35
C LEU A 398 3.46 -5.41 16.78
N TYR A 399 4.20 -6.34 16.16
CA TYR A 399 4.18 -7.74 16.57
C TYR A 399 4.67 -7.92 18.01
N ARG A 400 5.84 -7.35 18.36
CA ARG A 400 6.38 -7.42 19.71
C ARG A 400 5.46 -6.81 20.76
N ALA A 401 4.80 -5.71 20.44
CA ALA A 401 3.80 -5.10 21.31
C ALA A 401 2.67 -6.09 21.65
N ILE A 402 2.06 -6.71 20.63
CA ILE A 402 0.94 -7.64 20.81
C ILE A 402 1.39 -8.93 21.51
N TYR A 403 2.55 -9.47 21.15
CA TYR A 403 3.13 -10.62 21.82
C TYR A 403 3.33 -10.36 23.33
N ASN A 404 3.96 -9.24 23.69
CA ASN A 404 4.20 -8.87 25.07
C ASN A 404 2.91 -8.57 25.85
N PHE A 405 1.87 -8.01 25.20
CA PHE A 405 0.53 -7.94 25.80
C PHE A 405 -0.03 -9.33 26.09
N GLY A 406 0.14 -10.28 25.18
CA GLY A 406 -0.35 -11.65 25.34
C GLY A 406 0.29 -12.42 26.49
N ILE A 407 1.57 -12.19 26.77
CA ILE A 407 2.29 -12.80 27.90
C ILE A 407 2.29 -11.93 29.17
N MET A 408 1.52 -10.84 29.18
CA MET A 408 1.38 -9.90 30.30
C MET A 408 2.67 -9.15 30.70
N ALA A 409 3.65 -9.06 29.80
CA ALA A 409 4.83 -8.20 29.95
C ALA A 409 4.48 -6.74 29.57
N LEU A 410 3.67 -6.08 30.41
CA LEU A 410 3.01 -4.81 30.06
C LEU A 410 3.98 -3.67 29.82
N SER A 411 5.10 -3.58 30.53
CA SER A 411 6.11 -2.53 30.34
C SER A 411 6.70 -2.58 28.93
N ASP A 412 7.10 -3.76 28.48
CA ASP A 412 7.69 -3.96 27.16
C ASP A 412 6.64 -3.78 26.07
N ALA A 413 5.43 -4.29 26.30
CA ALA A 413 4.30 -4.11 25.39
C ALA A 413 4.01 -2.64 25.10
N VAL A 414 3.91 -1.81 26.15
CA VAL A 414 3.66 -0.37 26.04
C VAL A 414 4.83 0.35 25.34
N SER A 415 6.07 -0.02 25.62
CA SER A 415 7.26 0.57 25.00
C SER A 415 7.31 0.30 23.51
N TRP A 416 7.08 -0.95 23.10
CA TRP A 416 7.01 -1.33 21.67
C TRP A 416 5.84 -0.66 20.95
N PHE A 417 4.67 -0.60 21.61
CA PHE A 417 3.47 0.02 21.06
C PHE A 417 3.64 1.52 20.85
N ALA A 418 4.16 2.23 21.86
CA ALA A 418 4.42 3.67 21.77
C ALA A 418 5.43 3.98 20.65
N SER A 419 6.51 3.21 20.55
CA SER A 419 7.48 3.36 19.47
C SER A 419 6.86 3.13 18.09
N ALA A 420 6.02 2.10 17.95
CA ALA A 420 5.31 1.83 16.70
C ALA A 420 4.39 2.99 16.27
N ILE A 421 3.58 3.51 17.20
CA ILE A 421 2.69 4.65 16.93
C ILE A 421 3.48 5.89 16.50
N MET A 422 4.55 6.21 17.21
CA MET A 422 5.39 7.36 16.88
C MET A 422 6.03 7.24 15.50
N ILE A 423 6.46 6.04 15.08
CA ILE A 423 6.97 5.81 13.73
C ILE A 423 5.86 5.94 12.68
N ILE A 424 4.66 5.37 12.93
CA ILE A 424 3.51 5.45 12.02
C ILE A 424 3.11 6.91 11.78
N ILE A 425 3.22 7.78 12.79
CA ILE A 425 2.97 9.22 12.66
C ILE A 425 4.13 9.93 11.93
N ALA A 426 5.37 9.58 12.25
CA ALA A 426 6.56 10.23 11.71
C ALA A 426 6.69 10.06 10.18
N LEU A 427 6.35 8.88 9.66
CA LEU A 427 6.49 8.58 8.22
C LEU A 427 5.63 9.48 7.32
N PRO A 428 4.30 9.59 7.48
CA PRO A 428 3.51 10.49 6.67
C PRO A 428 3.87 11.96 6.92
N LEU A 429 4.22 12.36 8.15
CA LEU A 429 4.69 13.71 8.43
C LEU A 429 5.93 14.06 7.60
N GLY A 430 6.94 13.17 7.52
CA GLY A 430 8.11 13.39 6.68
C GLY A 430 7.75 13.62 5.21
N LEU A 431 6.84 12.81 4.65
CA LEU A 431 6.36 12.99 3.26
C LEU A 431 5.59 14.30 3.07
N ILE A 432 4.77 14.69 4.06
CA ILE A 432 4.00 15.94 4.02
C ILE A 432 4.93 17.13 4.04
N PHE A 433 5.91 17.16 4.93
CA PHE A 433 6.90 18.24 4.96
C PHE A 433 7.71 18.33 3.67
N ALA A 434 8.16 17.20 3.11
CA ALA A 434 8.79 17.18 1.79
C ALA A 434 7.91 17.80 0.72
N ARG A 435 6.60 17.54 0.77
CA ARG A 435 5.65 18.09 -0.19
C ARG A 435 5.38 19.57 0.05
N ILE A 436 5.25 20.03 1.28
CA ILE A 436 5.12 21.46 1.63
C ILE A 436 6.31 22.25 1.09
N LEU A 437 7.52 21.69 1.13
CA LEU A 437 8.73 22.33 0.63
C LEU A 437 8.78 22.40 -0.90
N THR A 438 8.22 21.41 -1.59
CA THR A 438 8.38 21.23 -3.05
C THR A 438 7.15 21.58 -3.89
N ASP A 439 5.96 21.66 -3.28
CA ASP A 439 4.68 21.88 -3.97
C ASP A 439 3.95 23.08 -3.34
N LYS A 440 3.93 24.21 -4.07
CA LYS A 440 3.30 25.46 -3.59
C LYS A 440 1.79 25.29 -3.35
N THR A 441 1.11 24.49 -4.17
CA THR A 441 -0.34 24.29 -4.05
C THR A 441 -0.71 23.46 -2.84
N PHE A 442 0.17 22.55 -2.43
CA PHE A 442 -0.06 21.70 -1.26
C PHE A 442 0.11 22.41 0.09
N ARG A 443 0.77 23.59 0.10
CA ARG A 443 0.98 24.37 1.34
C ARG A 443 -0.30 24.90 1.94
N TYR A 444 -1.29 25.14 1.11
CA TYR A 444 -2.55 25.69 1.54
C TYR A 444 -3.55 24.59 1.82
N CYS A 445 -4.24 24.66 2.96
CA CYS A 445 -5.44 23.86 3.22
C CYS A 445 -6.59 24.46 2.45
N THR A 446 -7.28 23.63 1.73
CA THR A 446 -8.54 23.99 1.08
C THR A 446 -9.55 22.92 1.40
#